data_b1479bdbd511c576c484fa7f5af19921
#
_entry.id   b1479bdbd511c576c484fa7f5af19921
#
_cell.length_a   1.000
_cell.length_b   1.000
_cell.length_c   1.000
_cell.angle_alpha   90.00
_cell.angle_beta   90.00
_cell.angle_gamma   90.00
#
_symmetry.space_group_name_H-M   'P 1'
#
loop_
_entity.id
_entity.type
_entity.pdbx_description
1 polymer ?
#
loop_
_entity_poly.entity_id
_entity_poly.type
_entity_poly.pdbx_seq_one_letter_code
_entity_poly.pdbx_strand_id
1 'polypeptide(L)'
;MEFNKDKIQDLMNEWIIFRDEEHCKLTKEDLKHSLNFDDFSNLVLKNVSKKSEKFMLRQLDKFYNNIMDFTGHYNDKYYRAGFADCLNLVIMSLGGNGIETR
;
A
#
# COMPACT_ATOMS: atom_id res chain seq x y z
N MET A 1 6.86 -20.62 26.11
CA MET A 1 5.59 -20.19 25.46
C MET A 1 5.70 -20.42 23.96
N GLU A 2 4.83 -21.20 23.41
CA GLU A 2 4.75 -21.41 21.97
C GLU A 2 3.67 -20.53 21.38
N PHE A 3 3.96 -19.96 20.21
CA PHE A 3 3.03 -19.13 19.46
C PHE A 3 2.59 -19.88 18.20
N ASN A 4 1.27 -19.93 17.96
CA ASN A 4 0.74 -20.50 16.74
C ASN A 4 0.89 -19.48 15.60
N LYS A 5 1.76 -19.83 14.65
CA LYS A 5 2.10 -18.96 13.52
C LYS A 5 0.89 -18.62 12.64
N ASP A 6 0.02 -19.61 12.42
CA ASP A 6 -1.18 -19.44 11.59
C ASP A 6 -2.19 -18.49 12.25
N LYS A 7 -2.40 -18.62 13.56
CA LYS A 7 -3.27 -17.72 14.31
C LYS A 7 -2.75 -16.28 14.28
N ILE A 8 -1.43 -16.10 14.33
CA ILE A 8 -0.81 -14.77 14.26
C ILE A 8 -1.02 -14.17 12.89
N GLN A 9 -0.89 -14.97 11.81
CA GLN A 9 -1.14 -14.48 10.45
C GLN A 9 -2.61 -14.11 10.26
N ASP A 10 -3.54 -14.90 10.79
CA ASP A 10 -4.96 -14.58 10.73
C ASP A 10 -5.27 -13.29 11.47
N LEU A 11 -4.73 -13.12 12.66
CA LEU A 11 -4.89 -11.89 13.44
C LEU A 11 -4.31 -10.68 12.70
N MET A 12 -3.15 -10.85 12.07
CA MET A 12 -2.53 -9.81 11.27
C MET A 12 -3.44 -9.40 10.10
N ASN A 13 -4.02 -10.37 9.41
CA ASN A 13 -4.95 -10.12 8.31
C ASN A 13 -6.17 -9.32 8.76
N GLU A 14 -6.78 -9.73 9.89
CA GLU A 14 -7.92 -9.01 10.46
C GLU A 14 -7.55 -7.59 10.87
N TRP A 15 -6.37 -7.41 11.47
CA TRP A 15 -5.88 -6.10 11.88
C TRP A 15 -5.63 -5.19 10.70
N ILE A 16 -5.09 -5.72 9.60
CA ILE A 16 -4.84 -4.94 8.37
C ILE A 16 -6.17 -4.43 7.81
N ILE A 17 -7.19 -5.28 7.76
CA ILE A 17 -8.53 -4.89 7.28
C ILE A 17 -9.09 -3.77 8.16
N PHE A 18 -9.01 -3.91 9.48
CA PHE A 18 -9.47 -2.88 10.41
C PHE A 18 -8.73 -1.55 10.20
N ARG A 19 -7.41 -1.60 10.06
CA ARG A 19 -6.59 -0.40 9.87
C ARG A 19 -6.87 0.28 8.53
N ASP A 20 -7.10 -0.50 7.47
CA ASP A 20 -7.44 0.05 6.17
C ASP A 20 -8.76 0.82 6.25
N GLU A 21 -9.77 0.30 6.94
CA GLU A 21 -11.04 0.99 7.15
C GLU A 21 -10.85 2.31 7.91
N GLU A 22 -10.02 2.31 8.96
CA GLU A 22 -9.74 3.51 9.73
C GLU A 22 -8.91 4.54 8.97
N HIS A 23 -7.98 4.09 8.13
CA HIS A 23 -7.08 4.97 7.38
C HIS A 23 -7.64 5.43 6.03
N CYS A 24 -8.82 4.97 5.61
CA CYS A 24 -9.42 5.46 4.37
C CYS A 24 -9.96 6.89 4.50
N LYS A 25 -10.06 7.43 5.71
CA LYS A 25 -10.50 8.81 5.96
C LYS A 25 -9.35 9.77 5.63
N LEU A 26 -9.54 10.61 4.62
CA LEU A 26 -8.54 11.57 4.20
C LEU A 26 -8.44 12.73 5.20
N THR A 27 -7.23 13.01 5.64
CA THR A 27 -6.91 14.17 6.47
C THR A 27 -6.39 15.33 5.61
N LYS A 28 -6.25 16.52 6.18
CA LYS A 28 -5.64 17.67 5.48
C LYS A 28 -4.19 17.38 5.11
N GLU A 29 -3.47 16.65 5.96
CA GLU A 29 -2.09 16.26 5.67
C GLU A 29 -2.02 15.29 4.51
N ASP A 30 -2.93 14.31 4.46
CA ASP A 30 -3.01 13.37 3.35
C ASP A 30 -3.20 14.09 2.01
N LEU A 31 -4.04 15.12 1.98
CA LEU A 31 -4.30 15.90 0.77
C LEU A 31 -3.07 16.66 0.26
N LYS A 32 -2.14 17.04 1.15
CA LYS A 32 -0.89 17.68 0.76
C LYS A 32 0.04 16.74 -0.01
N HIS A 33 -0.10 15.44 0.21
CA HIS A 33 0.71 14.40 -0.40
C HIS A 33 -0.04 13.63 -1.49
N SER A 34 -1.20 14.14 -1.91
CA SER A 34 -2.01 13.47 -2.92
C SER A 34 -1.34 13.51 -4.30
N LEU A 35 -1.52 12.43 -5.06
CA LEU A 35 -1.07 12.36 -6.44
C LEU A 35 -2.15 12.98 -7.34
N ASN A 36 -1.84 14.10 -7.98
CA ASN A 36 -2.77 14.79 -8.87
C ASN A 36 -2.61 14.29 -10.32
N PHE A 37 -2.98 13.04 -10.52
CA PHE A 37 -2.82 12.36 -11.81
C PHE A 37 -3.73 12.93 -12.89
N ASP A 38 -4.96 13.32 -12.54
CA ASP A 38 -5.92 13.85 -13.51
C ASP A 38 -5.43 15.15 -14.12
N ASP A 39 -4.92 16.08 -13.30
CA ASP A 39 -4.37 17.34 -13.80
C ASP A 39 -3.14 17.10 -14.67
N PHE A 40 -2.28 16.18 -14.27
CA PHE A 40 -1.11 15.80 -15.08
C PHE A 40 -1.53 15.22 -16.42
N SER A 41 -2.50 14.30 -16.43
CA SER A 41 -3.01 13.67 -17.65
C SER A 41 -3.63 14.71 -18.57
N ASN A 42 -4.41 15.63 -18.04
CA ASN A 42 -5.04 16.70 -18.82
C ASN A 42 -3.97 17.61 -19.45
N LEU A 43 -2.92 17.93 -18.70
CA LEU A 43 -1.81 18.74 -19.23
C LEU A 43 -1.08 18.03 -20.36
N VAL A 44 -0.82 16.74 -20.23
CA VAL A 44 -0.19 15.93 -21.28
C VAL A 44 -1.08 15.90 -22.53
N LEU A 45 -2.37 15.65 -22.36
CA LEU A 45 -3.32 15.54 -23.48
C LEU A 45 -3.49 16.85 -24.23
N LYS A 46 -3.35 17.99 -23.57
CA LYS A 46 -3.37 19.30 -24.24
C LYS A 46 -2.20 19.52 -25.18
N ASN A 47 -1.08 18.84 -24.95
CA ASN A 47 0.16 19.07 -25.68
C ASN A 47 0.47 17.98 -26.72
N VAL A 48 -0.45 17.03 -26.91
CA VAL A 48 -0.32 16.01 -27.97
C VAL A 48 -1.30 16.29 -29.10
N SER A 49 -0.98 15.80 -30.29
CA SER A 49 -1.89 15.93 -31.44
C SER A 49 -3.16 15.09 -31.22
N LYS A 50 -4.26 15.49 -31.83
CA LYS A 50 -5.51 14.71 -31.77
C LYS A 50 -5.33 13.27 -32.27
N LYS A 51 -4.45 13.07 -33.23
CA LYS A 51 -4.14 11.76 -33.78
C LYS A 51 -3.52 10.83 -32.74
N SER A 52 -2.75 11.38 -31.81
CA SER A 52 -2.05 10.63 -30.75
C SER A 52 -2.81 10.59 -29.42
N GLU A 53 -3.91 11.30 -29.30
CA GLU A 53 -4.63 11.49 -28.04
C GLU A 53 -5.11 10.17 -27.45
N LYS A 54 -5.75 9.31 -28.26
CA LYS A 54 -6.25 8.02 -27.80
C LYS A 54 -5.12 7.09 -27.33
N PHE A 55 -4.02 7.10 -28.05
CA PHE A 55 -2.84 6.33 -27.68
C PHE A 55 -2.29 6.80 -26.33
N MET A 56 -2.10 8.11 -26.17
CA MET A 56 -1.58 8.69 -24.94
C MET A 56 -2.51 8.41 -23.77
N LEU A 57 -3.83 8.55 -23.95
CA LEU A 57 -4.79 8.26 -22.90
C LEU A 57 -4.67 6.82 -22.39
N ARG A 58 -4.55 5.87 -23.34
CA ARG A 58 -4.36 4.45 -22.96
C ARG A 58 -3.06 4.23 -22.19
N GLN A 59 -1.98 4.90 -22.59
CA GLN A 59 -0.70 4.77 -21.91
C GLN A 59 -0.75 5.37 -20.49
N LEU A 60 -1.42 6.52 -20.34
CA LEU A 60 -1.62 7.14 -19.03
C LEU A 60 -2.45 6.26 -18.12
N ASP A 61 -3.52 5.65 -18.62
CA ASP A 61 -4.35 4.73 -17.83
C ASP A 61 -3.56 3.51 -17.37
N LYS A 62 -2.76 2.93 -18.26
CA LYS A 62 -1.89 1.80 -17.91
C LYS A 62 -0.87 2.17 -16.84
N PHE A 63 -0.28 3.34 -16.98
CA PHE A 63 0.71 3.83 -16.02
C PHE A 63 0.07 4.10 -14.65
N TYR A 64 -1.12 4.70 -14.64
CA TYR A 64 -1.89 4.91 -13.41
C TYR A 64 -2.19 3.59 -12.69
N ASN A 65 -2.70 2.61 -13.44
CA ASN A 65 -2.99 1.29 -12.87
C ASN A 65 -1.74 0.60 -12.34
N ASN A 66 -0.62 0.76 -13.03
CA ASN A 66 0.67 0.22 -12.58
C ASN A 66 1.14 0.88 -11.29
N ILE A 67 1.00 2.20 -11.17
CA ILE A 67 1.34 2.93 -9.95
C ILE A 67 0.46 2.47 -8.78
N MET A 68 -0.84 2.30 -9.01
CA MET A 68 -1.77 1.85 -7.97
C MET A 68 -1.43 0.43 -7.50
N ASP A 69 -1.14 -0.46 -8.42
CA ASP A 69 -0.72 -1.82 -8.10
C ASP A 69 0.59 -1.84 -7.32
N PHE A 70 1.58 -1.10 -7.79
CA PHE A 70 2.89 -0.97 -7.14
C PHE A 70 2.73 -0.45 -5.71
N THR A 71 1.98 0.65 -5.55
CA THR A 71 1.79 1.29 -4.24
C THR A 71 1.05 0.36 -3.28
N GLY A 72 -0.02 -0.29 -3.75
CA GLY A 72 -0.80 -1.22 -2.93
C GLY A 72 0.02 -2.42 -2.48
N HIS A 73 0.79 -3.00 -3.41
CA HIS A 73 1.65 -4.14 -3.11
C HIS A 73 2.69 -3.80 -2.03
N TYR A 74 3.42 -2.70 -2.19
CA TYR A 74 4.49 -2.33 -1.26
C TYR A 74 3.96 -1.83 0.08
N ASN A 75 2.82 -1.15 0.10
CA ASN A 75 2.17 -0.76 1.35
C ASN A 75 1.79 -1.99 2.17
N ASP A 76 1.18 -2.99 1.54
CA ASP A 76 0.82 -4.25 2.19
C ASP A 76 2.08 -4.98 2.70
N LYS A 77 3.09 -5.10 1.86
CA LYS A 77 4.34 -5.77 2.19
C LYS A 77 5.01 -5.15 3.42
N TYR A 78 5.20 -3.84 3.42
CA TYR A 78 5.88 -3.16 4.52
C TYR A 78 5.04 -3.12 5.78
N TYR A 79 3.72 -3.02 5.65
CA TYR A 79 2.83 -3.08 6.81
C TYR A 79 2.93 -4.44 7.51
N ARG A 80 2.88 -5.51 6.74
CA ARG A 80 2.99 -6.88 7.27
C ARG A 80 4.35 -7.14 7.89
N ALA A 81 5.43 -6.69 7.24
CA ALA A 81 6.78 -6.82 7.75
C ALA A 81 6.94 -6.06 9.08
N GLY A 82 6.46 -4.82 9.14
CA GLY A 82 6.53 -4.01 10.37
C GLY A 82 5.75 -4.61 11.52
N PHE A 83 4.56 -5.14 11.23
CA PHE A 83 3.74 -5.82 12.23
C PHE A 83 4.46 -7.05 12.79
N ALA A 84 5.01 -7.89 11.92
CA ALA A 84 5.75 -9.08 12.32
C ALA A 84 7.02 -8.73 13.11
N ASP A 85 7.75 -7.69 12.68
CA ASP A 85 8.94 -7.21 13.39
C ASP A 85 8.58 -6.74 14.80
N CYS A 86 7.48 -6.01 14.95
CA CYS A 86 7.00 -5.57 16.26
C CYS A 86 6.69 -6.76 17.17
N LEU A 87 5.98 -7.75 16.65
CA LEU A 87 5.68 -8.98 17.41
C LEU A 87 6.95 -9.73 17.80
N ASN A 88 7.92 -9.83 16.89
CA ASN A 88 9.20 -10.48 17.16
C ASN A 88 9.95 -9.80 18.28
N LEU A 89 9.98 -8.48 18.29
CA LEU A 89 10.63 -7.71 19.37
C LEU A 89 9.97 -7.98 20.73
N VAL A 90 8.63 -8.02 20.76
CA VAL A 90 7.90 -8.31 21.99
C VAL A 90 8.17 -9.74 22.46
N ILE A 91 8.09 -10.72 21.57
CA ILE A 91 8.31 -12.14 21.88
C ILE A 91 9.74 -12.37 22.39
N MET A 92 10.71 -11.80 21.71
CA MET A 92 12.12 -11.91 22.11
C MET A 92 12.39 -11.24 23.45
N SER A 93 11.72 -10.12 23.73
CA SER A 93 11.81 -9.43 25.01
C SER A 93 11.27 -10.28 26.17
N LEU A 94 10.32 -11.17 25.87
CA LEU A 94 9.75 -12.11 26.84
C LEU A 94 10.51 -13.42 26.91
N GLY A 95 11.62 -13.57 26.19
CA GLY A 95 12.42 -14.80 26.14
C GLY A 95 11.86 -15.89 25.23
N GLY A 96 10.92 -15.53 24.35
CA GLY A 96 10.35 -16.44 23.37
C GLY A 96 11.15 -16.50 22.06
N ASN A 97 10.71 -17.38 21.14
CA ASN A 97 11.24 -17.46 19.79
C ASN A 97 10.46 -16.52 18.87
N GLY A 98 11.16 -15.78 18.04
CA GLY A 98 10.55 -14.88 17.09
C GLY A 98 9.84 -15.60 15.95
N ILE A 99 9.11 -14.83 15.15
CA ILE A 99 8.41 -15.27 13.95
C ILE A 99 9.24 -14.85 12.74
N GLU A 100 9.49 -15.78 11.79
CA GLU A 100 10.17 -15.40 10.56
C GLU A 100 9.32 -14.48 9.71
N THR A 101 9.92 -13.39 9.29
CA THR A 101 9.29 -12.44 8.35
C THR A 101 9.80 -12.71 6.95
N ARG A 102 8.89 -12.74 5.99
CA ARG A 102 9.24 -12.90 4.57
C ARG A 102 8.56 -11.84 3.73
#